data_1153869bebd7bc0e1400676f6be5ed53
#
_entry.id   1153869bebd7bc0e1400676f6be5ed53
#
_cell.length_a   1.000
_cell.length_b   1.000
_cell.length_c   1.000
_cell.angle_alpha   90.00
_cell.angle_beta   90.00
_cell.angle_gamma   90.00
#
_symmetry.space_group_name_H-M   'P 1'
#
loop_
_entity.id
_entity.type
_entity.pdbx_description
1 polymer ?
#
loop_
_entity_poly.entity_id
_entity_poly.type
_entity_poly.pdbx_seq_one_letter_code
_entity_poly.pdbx_strand_id
1 'polypeptide(L)'
;MKEFITAIGKYFVSLVESLGDVGLLLYRTLRYSLTPPFNPRLILEQMDEIGFKSIPIVILSSLAIGMVMVLQLAYGFARFGAKGLVGPVVSLAIVRELGPVLTSLLVGGRVGSGITAEIGSMKVTEQIDAIKTLGADPIKKLVVPRFIAALISFPFLSIIADLVGIIGGMIIANTEIGVTPRLFISSIIQQVGISDFISGISKTVFFGIIVAIVGCYIGMKAEGGTQGVGRATTLTVVVSLVLIIIMDFFLTKLFLAF
;
A
#
# COMPACT_ATOMS: atom_id res chain seq x y z
N MET A 1 -41.59 -2.69 8.23
CA MET A 1 -40.68 -3.01 9.34
C MET A 1 -39.98 -4.36 9.15
N LYS A 2 -40.70 -5.45 8.89
CA LYS A 2 -40.09 -6.78 8.66
C LYS A 2 -39.12 -6.79 7.47
N GLU A 3 -39.47 -6.20 6.33
CA GLU A 3 -38.59 -6.15 5.14
C GLU A 3 -37.31 -5.36 5.40
N PHE A 4 -37.36 -4.28 6.15
CA PHE A 4 -36.17 -3.49 6.53
C PHE A 4 -35.23 -4.29 7.45
N ILE A 5 -35.78 -5.00 8.44
CA ILE A 5 -34.96 -5.85 9.33
C ILE A 5 -34.34 -7.00 8.53
N THR A 6 -35.08 -7.60 7.60
CA THR A 6 -34.58 -8.68 6.75
C THR A 6 -33.49 -8.18 5.80
N ALA A 7 -33.61 -6.95 5.26
CA ALA A 7 -32.59 -6.36 4.41
C ALA A 7 -31.29 -6.07 5.19
N ILE A 8 -31.38 -5.53 6.42
CA ILE A 8 -30.23 -5.32 7.29
C ILE A 8 -29.59 -6.66 7.66
N GLY A 9 -30.40 -7.68 8.00
CA GLY A 9 -29.89 -9.01 8.32
C GLY A 9 -29.14 -9.65 7.15
N LYS A 10 -29.67 -9.57 5.93
CA LYS A 10 -29.00 -10.07 4.72
C LYS A 10 -27.69 -9.33 4.45
N TYR A 11 -27.66 -8.01 4.63
CA TYR A 11 -26.45 -7.21 4.45
C TYR A 11 -25.37 -7.63 5.46
N PHE A 12 -25.74 -7.81 6.73
CA PHE A 12 -24.80 -8.25 7.77
C PHE A 12 -24.24 -9.64 7.50
N VAL A 13 -25.10 -10.60 7.11
CA VAL A 13 -24.67 -11.97 6.76
C VAL A 13 -23.72 -11.93 5.57
N SER A 14 -24.05 -11.19 4.50
CA SER A 14 -23.19 -11.06 3.31
C SER A 14 -21.82 -10.42 3.65
N LEU A 15 -21.80 -9.49 4.60
CA LEU A 15 -20.54 -8.87 5.08
C LEU A 15 -19.68 -9.90 5.84
N VAL A 16 -20.28 -10.69 6.73
CA VAL A 16 -19.59 -11.74 7.48
C VAL A 16 -19.08 -12.85 6.53
N GLU A 17 -19.88 -13.26 5.57
CA GLU A 17 -19.47 -14.23 4.53
C GLU A 17 -18.28 -13.68 3.72
N SER A 18 -18.33 -12.42 3.30
CA SER A 18 -17.23 -11.78 2.56
C SER A 18 -15.95 -11.69 3.38
N LEU A 19 -16.04 -11.37 4.67
CA LEU A 19 -14.89 -11.38 5.57
C LEU A 19 -14.32 -12.78 5.77
N GLY A 20 -15.20 -13.79 5.89
CA GLY A 20 -14.82 -15.19 5.96
C GLY A 20 -14.07 -15.67 4.71
N ASP A 21 -14.60 -15.34 3.53
CA ASP A 21 -13.97 -15.67 2.25
C ASP A 21 -12.58 -15.03 2.09
N VAL A 22 -12.45 -13.74 2.45
CA VAL A 22 -11.17 -13.02 2.42
C VAL A 22 -10.18 -13.65 3.41
N GLY A 23 -10.64 -13.99 4.62
CA GLY A 23 -9.82 -14.68 5.61
C GLY A 23 -9.35 -16.06 5.14
N LEU A 24 -10.23 -16.84 4.51
CA LEU A 24 -9.88 -18.13 3.90
C LEU A 24 -8.90 -17.98 2.73
N LEU A 25 -9.10 -16.95 1.90
CA LEU A 25 -8.17 -16.66 0.81
C LEU A 25 -6.78 -16.31 1.35
N LEU A 26 -6.70 -15.45 2.36
CA LEU A 26 -5.44 -15.09 3.02
C LEU A 26 -4.76 -16.31 3.62
N TYR A 27 -5.50 -17.14 4.38
CA TYR A 27 -4.96 -18.36 4.98
C TYR A 27 -4.39 -19.32 3.92
N ARG A 28 -5.15 -19.59 2.84
CA ARG A 28 -4.69 -20.45 1.73
C ARG A 28 -3.47 -19.84 1.04
N THR A 29 -3.46 -18.53 0.82
CA THR A 29 -2.33 -17.82 0.20
C THR A 29 -1.07 -17.96 1.05
N LEU A 30 -1.15 -17.73 2.36
CA LEU A 30 -0.04 -17.91 3.29
C LEU A 30 0.47 -19.36 3.28
N ARG A 31 -0.44 -20.34 3.35
CA ARG A 31 -0.07 -21.76 3.29
C ARG A 31 0.65 -22.12 1.99
N TYR A 32 0.13 -21.66 0.85
CA TYR A 32 0.73 -21.93 -0.46
C TYR A 32 2.03 -21.17 -0.70
N SER A 33 2.20 -20.01 -0.09
CA SER A 33 3.46 -19.25 -0.13
C SER A 33 4.62 -19.99 0.56
N LEU A 34 4.32 -20.97 1.43
CA LEU A 34 5.32 -21.77 2.13
C LEU A 34 5.51 -23.17 1.50
N THR A 35 4.69 -23.56 0.51
CA THR A 35 4.70 -24.91 -0.07
C THR A 35 5.24 -24.91 -1.50
N PRO A 36 6.34 -25.66 -1.78
CA PRO A 36 6.85 -25.80 -3.14
C PRO A 36 5.84 -26.53 -4.06
N PRO A 37 5.97 -26.43 -5.39
CA PRO A 37 7.00 -25.73 -6.14
C PRO A 37 6.75 -24.24 -6.23
N PHE A 38 7.82 -23.43 -6.05
CA PHE A 38 7.79 -21.99 -6.28
C PHE A 38 8.06 -21.71 -7.76
N ASN A 39 7.36 -20.72 -8.32
CA ASN A 39 7.67 -20.22 -9.65
C ASN A 39 8.26 -18.80 -9.54
N PRO A 40 9.60 -18.68 -9.42
CA PRO A 40 10.27 -17.40 -9.22
C PRO A 40 10.05 -16.45 -10.40
N ARG A 41 9.86 -16.97 -11.61
CA ARG A 41 9.61 -16.16 -12.79
C ARG A 41 8.32 -15.37 -12.67
N LEU A 42 7.23 -16.01 -12.22
CA LEU A 42 5.94 -15.32 -12.02
C LEU A 42 6.04 -14.27 -10.90
N ILE A 43 6.82 -14.54 -9.85
CA ILE A 43 7.05 -13.57 -8.78
C ILE A 43 7.81 -12.35 -9.31
N LEU A 44 8.87 -12.55 -10.09
CA LEU A 44 9.65 -11.46 -10.69
C LEU A 44 8.82 -10.63 -11.68
N GLU A 45 8.00 -11.27 -12.51
CA GLU A 45 7.08 -10.59 -13.43
C GLU A 45 6.09 -9.70 -12.63
N GLN A 46 5.57 -10.18 -11.50
CA GLN A 46 4.69 -9.39 -10.63
C GLN A 46 5.46 -8.30 -9.85
N MET A 47 6.72 -8.53 -9.47
CA MET A 47 7.56 -7.49 -8.86
C MET A 47 7.86 -6.35 -9.84
N ASP A 48 8.04 -6.63 -11.13
CA ASP A 48 8.16 -5.61 -12.16
C ASP A 48 6.88 -4.77 -12.25
N GLU A 49 5.72 -5.43 -12.34
CA GLU A 49 4.42 -4.76 -12.48
C GLU A 49 4.04 -3.93 -11.24
N ILE A 50 4.20 -4.49 -10.05
CA ILE A 50 3.83 -3.88 -8.78
C ILE A 50 4.88 -2.86 -8.31
N GLY A 51 6.16 -3.25 -8.37
CA GLY A 51 7.27 -2.48 -7.84
C GLY A 51 7.83 -1.50 -8.87
N PHE A 52 8.53 -2.02 -9.87
CA PHE A 52 9.33 -1.20 -10.77
C PHE A 52 8.51 -0.17 -11.55
N LYS A 53 7.38 -0.57 -12.10
CA LYS A 53 6.46 0.35 -12.80
C LYS A 53 5.77 1.38 -11.90
N SER A 54 5.86 1.23 -10.57
CA SER A 54 5.34 2.22 -9.63
C SER A 54 6.39 3.25 -9.20
N ILE A 55 7.69 3.03 -9.46
CA ILE A 55 8.77 3.94 -9.04
C ILE A 55 8.56 5.38 -9.52
N PRO A 56 8.21 5.66 -10.80
CA PRO A 56 8.07 7.04 -11.26
C PRO A 56 7.02 7.85 -10.50
N ILE A 57 5.86 7.24 -10.22
CA ILE A 57 4.80 7.93 -9.47
C ILE A 57 5.20 8.15 -8.02
N VAL A 58 5.90 7.20 -7.40
CA VAL A 58 6.40 7.33 -6.03
C VAL A 58 7.44 8.44 -5.94
N ILE A 59 8.42 8.49 -6.85
CA ILE A 59 9.44 9.56 -6.88
C ILE A 59 8.79 10.92 -7.01
N LEU A 60 7.90 11.09 -7.99
CA LEU A 60 7.28 12.39 -8.26
C LEU A 60 6.43 12.87 -7.08
N SER A 61 5.60 11.97 -6.53
CA SER A 61 4.72 12.32 -5.43
C SER A 61 5.46 12.57 -4.12
N SER A 62 6.44 11.73 -3.76
CA SER A 62 7.19 11.91 -2.52
C SER A 62 8.08 13.15 -2.55
N LEU A 63 8.69 13.46 -3.70
CA LEU A 63 9.44 14.71 -3.88
C LEU A 63 8.54 15.93 -3.62
N ALA A 64 7.38 15.98 -4.26
CA ALA A 64 6.43 17.07 -4.09
C ALA A 64 5.94 17.19 -2.64
N ILE A 65 5.60 16.08 -2.00
CA ILE A 65 5.15 16.05 -0.61
C ILE A 65 6.23 16.55 0.34
N GLY A 66 7.47 16.08 0.17
CA GLY A 66 8.61 16.54 0.98
C GLY A 66 8.84 18.04 0.87
N MET A 67 8.79 18.58 -0.35
CA MET A 67 8.91 20.03 -0.61
C MET A 67 7.78 20.81 0.08
N VAL A 68 6.54 20.41 -0.09
CA VAL A 68 5.37 21.08 0.50
C VAL A 68 5.40 21.03 2.02
N MET A 69 5.76 19.90 2.61
CA MET A 69 5.83 19.74 4.06
C MET A 69 6.85 20.67 4.71
N VAL A 70 8.06 20.75 4.12
CA VAL A 70 9.07 21.68 4.61
C VAL A 70 8.61 23.12 4.47
N LEU A 71 8.02 23.50 3.33
CA LEU A 71 7.52 24.86 3.11
C LEU A 71 6.47 25.26 4.15
N GLN A 72 5.49 24.39 4.41
CA GLN A 72 4.41 24.68 5.37
C GLN A 72 4.92 24.76 6.82
N LEU A 73 5.75 23.81 7.24
CA LEU A 73 6.29 23.80 8.59
C LEU A 73 7.30 24.93 8.81
N ALA A 74 8.10 25.28 7.79
CA ALA A 74 8.99 26.40 7.86
C ALA A 74 8.26 27.72 8.12
N TYR A 75 7.14 27.93 7.43
CA TYR A 75 6.31 29.13 7.62
C TYR A 75 5.72 29.17 9.04
N GLY A 76 5.28 28.01 9.56
CA GLY A 76 4.78 27.89 10.93
C GLY A 76 5.88 28.17 11.98
N PHE A 77 7.00 27.45 11.90
CA PHE A 77 8.11 27.56 12.86
C PHE A 77 8.88 28.88 12.79
N ALA A 78 8.89 29.58 11.64
CA ALA A 78 9.52 30.88 11.52
C ALA A 78 8.95 31.90 12.51
N ARG A 79 7.65 31.84 12.80
CA ARG A 79 6.95 32.72 13.78
C ARG A 79 7.44 32.52 15.21
N PHE A 80 7.95 31.34 15.52
CA PHE A 80 8.46 30.99 16.86
C PHE A 80 9.99 30.97 16.93
N GLY A 81 10.70 31.40 15.87
CA GLY A 81 12.17 31.38 15.82
C GLY A 81 12.78 29.98 15.77
N ALA A 82 11.97 28.93 15.53
CA ALA A 82 12.36 27.52 15.65
C ALA A 82 12.66 26.84 14.30
N LYS A 83 13.26 27.58 13.33
CA LYS A 83 13.57 27.07 11.99
C LYS A 83 14.43 25.80 11.98
N GLY A 84 15.30 25.61 12.98
CA GLY A 84 16.15 24.43 13.09
C GLY A 84 15.39 23.11 13.36
N LEU A 85 14.13 23.18 13.81
CA LEU A 85 13.31 22.00 14.08
C LEU A 85 12.57 21.48 12.83
N VAL A 86 12.57 22.24 11.73
CA VAL A 86 11.84 21.85 10.50
C VAL A 86 12.36 20.53 9.94
N GLY A 87 13.68 20.37 9.83
CA GLY A 87 14.29 19.14 9.30
C GLY A 87 13.89 17.88 10.09
N PRO A 88 14.14 17.82 11.41
CA PRO A 88 13.78 16.69 12.23
C PRO A 88 12.28 16.34 12.20
N VAL A 89 11.41 17.35 12.35
CA VAL A 89 9.96 17.13 12.41
C VAL A 89 9.42 16.62 11.08
N VAL A 90 9.84 17.21 9.95
CA VAL A 90 9.43 16.75 8.62
C VAL A 90 9.92 15.33 8.36
N SER A 91 11.20 15.07 8.64
CA SER A 91 11.77 13.75 8.36
C SER A 91 11.14 12.65 9.21
N LEU A 92 10.85 12.94 10.48
CA LEU A 92 10.13 12.00 11.35
C LEU A 92 8.71 11.73 10.82
N ALA A 93 7.99 12.77 10.39
CA ALA A 93 6.66 12.64 9.81
C ALA A 93 6.68 11.86 8.50
N ILE A 94 7.69 12.07 7.64
CA ILE A 94 7.85 11.31 6.40
C ILE A 94 8.09 9.84 6.72
N VAL A 95 9.08 9.53 7.51
CA VAL A 95 9.52 8.14 7.77
C VAL A 95 8.47 7.32 8.52
N ARG A 96 7.78 7.90 9.51
CA ARG A 96 6.79 7.17 10.31
C ARG A 96 5.44 7.02 9.64
N GLU A 97 4.99 8.04 8.88
CA GLU A 97 3.62 8.12 8.41
C GLU A 97 3.50 8.43 6.91
N LEU A 98 4.01 9.57 6.46
CA LEU A 98 3.73 10.07 5.12
C LEU A 98 4.31 9.19 4.01
N GLY A 99 5.55 8.74 4.15
CA GLY A 99 6.18 7.83 3.21
C GLY A 99 5.41 6.50 3.10
N PRO A 100 5.25 5.76 4.20
CA PRO A 100 4.51 4.49 4.21
C PRO A 100 3.07 4.62 3.73
N VAL A 101 2.29 5.54 4.29
CA VAL A 101 0.85 5.66 4.02
C VAL A 101 0.60 6.19 2.61
N LEU A 102 1.19 7.34 2.24
CA LEU A 102 0.92 7.97 0.93
C LEU A 102 1.42 7.10 -0.22
N THR A 103 2.59 6.47 -0.07
CA THR A 103 3.08 5.50 -1.06
C THR A 103 2.10 4.34 -1.19
N SER A 104 1.62 3.79 -0.08
CA SER A 104 0.70 2.66 -0.11
C SER A 104 -0.68 3.03 -0.67
N LEU A 105 -1.17 4.25 -0.45
CA LEU A 105 -2.41 4.74 -1.06
C LEU A 105 -2.27 4.90 -2.58
N LEU A 106 -1.19 5.55 -3.04
CA LEU A 106 -0.96 5.79 -4.47
C LEU A 106 -0.69 4.48 -5.23
N VAL A 107 0.24 3.69 -4.71
CA VAL A 107 0.60 2.39 -5.30
C VAL A 107 -0.56 1.40 -5.16
N GLY A 108 -1.24 1.39 -4.01
CA GLY A 108 -2.38 0.53 -3.74
C GLY A 108 -3.55 0.79 -4.68
N GLY A 109 -3.83 2.04 -5.01
CA GLY A 109 -4.85 2.40 -6.01
C GLY A 109 -4.50 1.88 -7.40
N ARG A 110 -3.26 2.12 -7.87
CA ARG A 110 -2.78 1.66 -9.17
C ARG A 110 -2.68 0.13 -9.24
N VAL A 111 -2.01 -0.47 -8.27
CA VAL A 111 -1.73 -1.92 -8.25
C VAL A 111 -3.00 -2.72 -7.98
N GLY A 112 -3.80 -2.30 -7.00
CA GLY A 112 -5.07 -2.98 -6.67
C GLY A 112 -6.02 -3.01 -7.86
N SER A 113 -6.19 -1.89 -8.56
CA SER A 113 -7.01 -1.84 -9.78
C SER A 113 -6.42 -2.72 -10.90
N GLY A 114 -5.10 -2.72 -11.09
CA GLY A 114 -4.40 -3.55 -12.07
C GLY A 114 -4.60 -5.05 -11.82
N ILE A 115 -4.37 -5.50 -10.58
CA ILE A 115 -4.60 -6.89 -10.16
C ILE A 115 -6.05 -7.30 -10.42
N THR A 116 -7.00 -6.45 -10.03
CA THR A 116 -8.43 -6.73 -10.21
C THR A 116 -8.82 -6.78 -11.68
N ALA A 117 -8.28 -5.87 -12.50
CA ALA A 117 -8.55 -5.86 -13.93
C ALA A 117 -8.05 -7.13 -14.61
N GLU A 118 -6.82 -7.56 -14.30
CA GLU A 118 -6.21 -8.75 -14.87
C GLU A 118 -6.96 -10.03 -14.43
N ILE A 119 -7.15 -10.23 -13.13
CA ILE A 119 -7.85 -11.41 -12.61
C ILE A 119 -9.32 -11.40 -13.01
N GLY A 120 -9.97 -10.24 -12.99
CA GLY A 120 -11.36 -10.09 -13.41
C GLY A 120 -11.56 -10.39 -14.89
N SER A 121 -10.63 -9.94 -15.74
CA SER A 121 -10.63 -10.32 -17.17
C SER A 121 -10.47 -11.82 -17.34
N MET A 122 -9.53 -12.46 -16.63
CA MET A 122 -9.37 -13.91 -16.65
C MET A 122 -10.61 -14.66 -16.12
N LYS A 123 -11.36 -14.07 -15.19
CA LYS A 123 -12.59 -14.67 -14.65
C LYS A 123 -13.73 -14.61 -15.67
N VAL A 124 -13.98 -13.46 -16.27
CA VAL A 124 -15.09 -13.31 -17.24
C VAL A 124 -14.83 -14.01 -18.58
N THR A 125 -13.56 -14.34 -18.89
CA THR A 125 -13.17 -15.14 -20.05
C THR A 125 -12.96 -16.63 -19.73
N GLU A 126 -13.40 -17.08 -18.54
CA GLU A 126 -13.33 -18.47 -18.05
C GLU A 126 -11.91 -19.07 -17.95
N GLN A 127 -10.86 -18.26 -18.08
CA GLN A 127 -9.47 -18.73 -17.98
C GLN A 127 -9.16 -19.30 -16.58
N ILE A 128 -9.76 -18.76 -15.52
CA ILE A 128 -9.60 -19.27 -14.14
C ILE A 128 -10.23 -20.68 -14.03
N ASP A 129 -11.35 -20.90 -14.66
CA ASP A 129 -12.02 -22.19 -14.63
C ASP A 129 -11.30 -23.22 -15.51
N ALA A 130 -10.69 -22.78 -16.63
CA ALA A 130 -9.79 -23.61 -17.42
C ALA A 130 -8.54 -24.04 -16.61
N ILE A 131 -7.95 -23.15 -15.78
CA ILE A 131 -6.83 -23.50 -14.88
C ILE A 131 -7.24 -24.62 -13.90
N LYS A 132 -8.47 -24.57 -13.35
CA LYS A 132 -8.99 -25.60 -12.45
C LYS A 132 -9.20 -26.92 -13.16
N THR A 133 -9.76 -26.92 -14.37
CA THR A 133 -9.99 -28.15 -15.15
C THR A 133 -8.69 -28.86 -15.54
N LEU A 134 -7.61 -28.10 -15.68
CA LEU A 134 -6.25 -28.62 -15.90
C LEU A 134 -5.59 -29.14 -14.61
N GLY A 135 -6.32 -29.17 -13.48
CA GLY A 135 -5.83 -29.68 -12.20
C GLY A 135 -4.88 -28.71 -11.44
N ALA A 136 -4.76 -27.46 -11.89
CA ALA A 136 -3.94 -26.46 -11.20
C ALA A 136 -4.79 -25.61 -10.25
N ASP A 137 -4.22 -25.27 -9.08
CA ASP A 137 -4.89 -24.38 -8.12
C ASP A 137 -4.71 -22.92 -8.53
N PRO A 138 -5.81 -22.19 -8.83
CA PRO A 138 -5.74 -20.77 -9.21
C PRO A 138 -5.12 -19.88 -8.13
N ILE A 139 -5.32 -20.19 -6.85
CA ILE A 139 -4.73 -19.40 -5.76
C ILE A 139 -3.21 -19.50 -5.84
N LYS A 140 -2.68 -20.71 -5.98
CA LYS A 140 -1.23 -20.95 -6.08
C LYS A 140 -0.62 -20.28 -7.31
N LYS A 141 -1.34 -20.28 -8.45
CA LYS A 141 -0.82 -19.76 -9.72
C LYS A 141 -1.00 -18.24 -9.87
N LEU A 142 -2.10 -17.68 -9.38
CA LEU A 142 -2.47 -16.27 -9.61
C LEU A 142 -2.30 -15.39 -8.37
N VAL A 143 -2.69 -15.86 -7.18
CA VAL A 143 -2.69 -15.02 -5.97
C VAL A 143 -1.33 -15.00 -5.31
N VAL A 144 -0.69 -16.16 -5.13
CA VAL A 144 0.59 -16.27 -4.41
C VAL A 144 1.70 -15.42 -5.01
N PRO A 145 1.95 -15.40 -6.34
CA PRO A 145 2.99 -14.54 -6.91
C PRO A 145 2.74 -13.05 -6.66
N ARG A 146 1.48 -12.59 -6.77
CA ARG A 146 1.09 -11.20 -6.52
C ARG A 146 1.22 -10.82 -5.05
N PHE A 147 0.85 -11.73 -4.17
CA PHE A 147 1.00 -11.56 -2.72
C PHE A 147 2.47 -11.40 -2.32
N ILE A 148 3.36 -12.30 -2.77
CA ILE A 148 4.80 -12.23 -2.47
C ILE A 148 5.41 -10.97 -3.08
N ALA A 149 5.07 -10.65 -4.32
CA ALA A 149 5.56 -9.46 -5.00
C ALA A 149 5.14 -8.18 -4.27
N ALA A 150 3.88 -8.07 -3.82
CA ALA A 150 3.41 -6.93 -3.04
C ALA A 150 4.12 -6.81 -1.69
N LEU A 151 4.32 -7.92 -0.99
CA LEU A 151 4.97 -8.00 0.31
C LEU A 151 6.41 -7.48 0.27
N ILE A 152 7.10 -7.62 -0.87
CA ILE A 152 8.46 -7.12 -1.08
C ILE A 152 8.45 -5.71 -1.65
N SER A 153 7.58 -5.44 -2.64
CA SER A 153 7.61 -4.17 -3.39
C SER A 153 7.12 -2.98 -2.58
N PHE A 154 6.10 -3.13 -1.72
CA PHE A 154 5.57 -2.02 -0.92
C PHE A 154 6.59 -1.45 0.06
N PRO A 155 7.31 -2.26 0.88
CA PRO A 155 8.40 -1.77 1.71
C PRO A 155 9.51 -1.10 0.90
N PHE A 156 9.90 -1.68 -0.22
CA PHE A 156 10.94 -1.11 -1.08
C PHE A 156 10.54 0.26 -1.66
N LEU A 157 9.31 0.40 -2.12
CA LEU A 157 8.77 1.67 -2.62
C LEU A 157 8.66 2.73 -1.52
N SER A 158 8.33 2.33 -0.28
CA SER A 158 8.32 3.24 0.86
C SER A 158 9.71 3.77 1.20
N ILE A 159 10.74 2.92 1.14
CA ILE A 159 12.14 3.36 1.33
C ILE A 159 12.52 4.42 0.28
N ILE A 160 12.15 4.20 -0.98
CA ILE A 160 12.36 5.18 -2.04
C ILE A 160 11.62 6.49 -1.73
N ALA A 161 10.36 6.39 -1.29
CA ALA A 161 9.55 7.55 -0.95
C ALA A 161 10.14 8.37 0.19
N ASP A 162 10.61 7.71 1.24
CA ASP A 162 11.24 8.36 2.39
C ASP A 162 12.51 9.12 1.97
N LEU A 163 13.38 8.45 1.21
CA LEU A 163 14.63 9.08 0.72
C LEU A 163 14.34 10.27 -0.18
N VAL A 164 13.46 10.11 -1.17
CA VAL A 164 13.13 11.17 -2.13
C VAL A 164 12.36 12.30 -1.48
N GLY A 165 11.46 12.01 -0.54
CA GLY A 165 10.73 13.01 0.23
C GLY A 165 11.65 13.86 1.11
N ILE A 166 12.62 13.23 1.77
CA ILE A 166 13.66 13.94 2.55
C ILE A 166 14.52 14.81 1.64
N ILE A 167 14.92 14.32 0.46
CA ILE A 167 15.68 15.11 -0.53
C ILE A 167 14.85 16.32 -1.00
N GLY A 168 13.57 16.13 -1.32
CA GLY A 168 12.68 17.23 -1.69
C GLY A 168 12.56 18.28 -0.59
N GLY A 169 12.39 17.83 0.65
CA GLY A 169 12.38 18.72 1.81
C GLY A 169 13.68 19.47 2.01
N MET A 170 14.82 18.80 1.83
CA MET A 170 16.16 19.42 1.93
C MET A 170 16.38 20.53 0.89
N ILE A 171 15.89 20.35 -0.34
CA ILE A 171 15.98 21.37 -1.39
C ILE A 171 15.27 22.66 -0.92
N ILE A 172 14.03 22.56 -0.45
CA ILE A 172 13.27 23.73 0.03
C ILE A 172 13.87 24.30 1.32
N ALA A 173 14.37 23.47 2.23
CA ALA A 173 15.04 23.93 3.44
C ALA A 173 16.26 24.83 3.11
N ASN A 174 17.00 24.47 2.07
CA ASN A 174 18.16 25.23 1.64
C ASN A 174 17.76 26.52 0.90
N THR A 175 16.82 26.47 -0.02
CA THR A 175 16.46 27.60 -0.88
C THR A 175 15.63 28.67 -0.17
N GLU A 176 14.64 28.24 0.64
CA GLU A 176 13.63 29.13 1.24
C GLU A 176 13.95 29.50 2.70
N ILE A 177 14.61 28.59 3.44
CA ILE A 177 14.80 28.76 4.88
C ILE A 177 16.27 29.16 5.22
N GLY A 178 17.20 28.87 4.30
CA GLY A 178 18.64 29.10 4.52
C GLY A 178 19.28 28.02 5.42
N VAL A 179 18.65 26.86 5.59
CA VAL A 179 19.20 25.72 6.32
C VAL A 179 20.11 24.96 5.38
N THR A 180 21.40 24.90 5.66
CA THR A 180 22.34 24.19 4.81
C THR A 180 22.06 22.68 4.78
N PRO A 181 22.32 21.95 3.67
CA PRO A 181 22.11 20.51 3.57
C PRO A 181 22.81 19.73 4.69
N ARG A 182 24.00 20.18 5.10
CA ARG A 182 24.76 19.55 6.19
C ARG A 182 24.03 19.64 7.54
N LEU A 183 23.48 20.81 7.86
CA LEU A 183 22.69 21.01 9.08
C LEU A 183 21.39 20.22 9.02
N PHE A 184 20.72 20.18 7.87
CA PHE A 184 19.50 19.43 7.68
C PHE A 184 19.72 17.93 7.92
N ILE A 185 20.73 17.34 7.28
CA ILE A 185 21.05 15.91 7.45
C ILE A 185 21.52 15.60 8.88
N SER A 186 22.40 16.43 9.47
CA SER A 186 22.86 16.18 10.84
C SER A 186 21.72 16.22 11.85
N SER A 187 20.74 17.10 11.67
CA SER A 187 19.57 17.19 12.54
C SER A 187 18.63 15.98 12.42
N ILE A 188 18.52 15.41 11.21
CA ILE A 188 17.76 14.18 10.98
C ILE A 188 18.42 12.99 11.70
N ILE A 189 19.73 12.80 11.50
CA ILE A 189 20.47 11.69 12.11
C ILE A 189 20.39 11.71 13.64
N GLN A 190 20.26 12.88 14.24
CA GLN A 190 20.13 13.03 15.70
C GLN A 190 18.73 12.71 16.23
N GLN A 191 17.69 12.88 15.41
CA GLN A 191 16.29 12.80 15.86
C GLN A 191 15.54 11.58 15.33
N VAL A 192 15.86 11.10 14.13
CA VAL A 192 15.20 9.95 13.52
C VAL A 192 15.95 8.69 13.91
N GLY A 193 15.33 7.86 14.72
CA GLY A 193 15.88 6.58 15.15
C GLY A 193 15.66 5.46 14.12
N ILE A 194 16.44 4.40 14.25
CA ILE A 194 16.26 3.18 13.44
C ILE A 194 14.87 2.57 13.71
N SER A 195 14.37 2.69 14.94
CA SER A 195 13.02 2.24 15.32
C SER A 195 11.91 2.94 14.53
N ASP A 196 12.07 4.23 14.23
CA ASP A 196 11.10 5.00 13.45
C ASP A 196 10.99 4.46 12.02
N PHE A 197 12.15 4.20 11.42
CA PHE A 197 12.26 3.65 10.08
C PHE A 197 11.68 2.23 9.99
N ILE A 198 12.01 1.36 10.95
CA ILE A 198 11.47 -0.01 11.00
C ILE A 198 9.96 0.02 11.20
N SER A 199 9.46 0.88 12.06
CA SER A 199 8.02 1.07 12.30
C SER A 199 7.29 1.45 11.01
N GLY A 200 7.78 2.47 10.28
CA GLY A 200 7.19 2.91 9.02
C GLY A 200 7.18 1.80 7.96
N ILE A 201 8.34 1.17 7.72
CA ILE A 201 8.45 0.09 6.73
C ILE A 201 7.57 -1.12 7.10
N SER A 202 7.51 -1.49 8.37
CA SER A 202 6.69 -2.61 8.82
C SER A 202 5.21 -2.42 8.49
N LYS A 203 4.68 -1.19 8.56
CA LYS A 203 3.31 -0.88 8.17
C LYS A 203 3.04 -1.23 6.70
N THR A 204 3.99 -0.94 5.82
CA THR A 204 3.81 -1.17 4.37
C THR A 204 3.71 -2.64 3.99
N VAL A 205 4.26 -3.55 4.80
CA VAL A 205 4.05 -4.99 4.64
C VAL A 205 2.57 -5.33 4.75
N PHE A 206 1.90 -4.81 5.79
CA PHE A 206 0.45 -5.02 5.98
C PHE A 206 -0.37 -4.36 4.86
N PHE A 207 0.03 -3.18 4.41
CA PHE A 207 -0.66 -2.49 3.31
C PHE A 207 -0.54 -3.26 1.99
N GLY A 208 0.64 -3.82 1.70
CA GLY A 208 0.85 -4.70 0.54
C GLY A 208 -0.02 -5.96 0.59
N ILE A 209 -0.16 -6.57 1.77
CA ILE A 209 -1.06 -7.71 2.00
C ILE A 209 -2.51 -7.32 1.68
N ILE A 210 -2.98 -6.19 2.20
CA ILE A 210 -4.35 -5.69 1.97
C ILE A 210 -4.61 -5.53 0.48
N VAL A 211 -3.73 -4.79 -0.23
CA VAL A 211 -3.93 -4.50 -1.66
C VAL A 211 -3.93 -5.78 -2.50
N ALA A 212 -2.99 -6.69 -2.25
CA ALA A 212 -2.89 -7.93 -3.01
C ALA A 212 -4.11 -8.84 -2.78
N ILE A 213 -4.52 -9.03 -1.54
CA ILE A 213 -5.64 -9.93 -1.20
C ILE A 213 -6.97 -9.35 -1.65
N VAL A 214 -7.23 -8.06 -1.40
CA VAL A 214 -8.47 -7.38 -1.82
C VAL A 214 -8.58 -7.38 -3.34
N GLY A 215 -7.49 -7.02 -4.05
CA GLY A 215 -7.47 -7.01 -5.51
C GLY A 215 -7.73 -8.39 -6.12
N CYS A 216 -7.09 -9.43 -5.59
CA CYS A 216 -7.33 -10.80 -6.03
C CYS A 216 -8.75 -11.29 -5.70
N TYR A 217 -9.25 -11.01 -4.51
CA TYR A 217 -10.58 -11.42 -4.06
C TYR A 217 -11.69 -10.83 -4.92
N ILE A 218 -11.67 -9.50 -5.09
CA ILE A 218 -12.68 -8.79 -5.89
C ILE A 218 -12.56 -9.18 -7.37
N GLY A 219 -11.33 -9.32 -7.89
CA GLY A 219 -11.10 -9.77 -9.26
C GLY A 219 -11.67 -11.17 -9.54
N MET A 220 -11.48 -12.11 -8.63
CA MET A 220 -12.04 -13.47 -8.76
C MET A 220 -13.57 -13.54 -8.65
N LYS A 221 -14.19 -12.51 -8.08
CA LYS A 221 -15.67 -12.38 -7.99
C LYS A 221 -16.26 -11.47 -9.08
N ALA A 222 -15.46 -10.98 -10.03
CA ALA A 222 -15.94 -10.13 -11.10
C ALA A 222 -16.91 -10.88 -12.03
N GLU A 223 -18.07 -10.27 -12.28
CA GLU A 223 -19.15 -10.79 -13.13
C GLU A 223 -19.71 -9.67 -14.02
N GLY A 224 -20.36 -10.03 -15.13
CA GLY A 224 -20.99 -9.07 -16.03
C GLY A 224 -20.06 -8.47 -17.10
N GLY A 225 -19.09 -9.26 -17.55
CA GLY A 225 -18.20 -8.92 -18.65
C GLY A 225 -17.28 -7.73 -18.34
N THR A 226 -16.90 -6.97 -19.38
CA THR A 226 -15.96 -5.84 -19.24
C THR A 226 -16.46 -4.72 -18.33
N GLN A 227 -17.76 -4.46 -18.31
CA GLN A 227 -18.35 -3.46 -17.41
C GLN A 227 -18.27 -3.91 -15.94
N GLY A 228 -18.45 -5.21 -15.69
CA GLY A 228 -18.29 -5.79 -14.36
C GLY A 228 -16.87 -5.69 -13.85
N VAL A 229 -15.88 -5.93 -14.71
CA VAL A 229 -14.45 -5.75 -14.38
C VAL A 229 -14.17 -4.28 -14.02
N GLY A 230 -14.69 -3.32 -14.78
CA GLY A 230 -14.53 -1.90 -14.48
C GLY A 230 -15.12 -1.51 -13.11
N ARG A 231 -16.31 -2.03 -12.75
CA ARG A 231 -16.89 -1.82 -11.41
C ARG A 231 -16.06 -2.47 -10.31
N ALA A 232 -15.56 -3.67 -10.55
CA ALA A 232 -14.70 -4.40 -9.62
C ALA A 232 -13.40 -3.65 -9.34
N THR A 233 -12.75 -3.06 -10.36
CA THR A 233 -11.52 -2.26 -10.18
C THR A 233 -11.77 -1.03 -9.32
N THR A 234 -12.85 -0.29 -9.57
CA THR A 234 -13.22 0.87 -8.73
C THR A 234 -13.49 0.47 -7.28
N LEU A 235 -14.23 -0.62 -7.07
CA LEU A 235 -14.51 -1.16 -5.74
C LEU A 235 -13.22 -1.54 -5.01
N THR A 236 -12.29 -2.20 -5.71
CA THR A 236 -10.99 -2.57 -5.14
C THR A 236 -10.22 -1.37 -4.63
N VAL A 237 -10.15 -0.30 -5.43
CA VAL A 237 -9.47 0.93 -5.01
C VAL A 237 -10.08 1.47 -3.73
N VAL A 238 -11.40 1.67 -3.71
CA VAL A 238 -12.09 2.24 -2.53
C VAL A 238 -11.88 1.37 -1.30
N VAL A 239 -12.11 0.06 -1.40
CA VAL A 239 -11.96 -0.86 -0.26
C VAL A 239 -10.52 -0.90 0.24
N SER A 240 -9.55 -0.99 -0.67
CA SER A 240 -8.13 -1.03 -0.28
C SER A 240 -7.69 0.25 0.42
N LEU A 241 -8.06 1.43 -0.10
CA LEU A 241 -7.72 2.71 0.50
C LEU A 241 -8.32 2.86 1.91
N VAL A 242 -9.59 2.51 2.08
CA VAL A 242 -10.26 2.56 3.40
C VAL A 242 -9.58 1.60 4.39
N LEU A 243 -9.27 0.37 3.96
CA LEU A 243 -8.59 -0.60 4.82
C LEU A 243 -7.17 -0.18 5.19
N ILE A 244 -6.42 0.45 4.26
CA ILE A 244 -5.08 0.99 4.55
C ILE A 244 -5.18 2.05 5.65
N ILE A 245 -6.09 3.02 5.54
CA ILE A 245 -6.25 4.09 6.53
C ILE A 245 -6.65 3.53 7.90
N ILE A 246 -7.59 2.59 7.94
CA ILE A 246 -8.01 1.95 9.18
C ILE A 246 -6.84 1.16 9.81
N MET A 247 -6.13 0.38 9.01
CA MET A 247 -5.00 -0.42 9.47
C MET A 247 -3.86 0.46 9.95
N ASP A 248 -3.57 1.57 9.27
CA ASP A 248 -2.56 2.54 9.67
C ASP A 248 -2.79 3.06 11.09
N PHE A 249 -4.03 3.47 11.40
CA PHE A 249 -4.38 3.90 12.75
C PHE A 249 -4.06 2.85 13.82
N PHE A 250 -4.42 1.59 13.58
CA PHE A 250 -4.15 0.51 14.53
C PHE A 250 -2.66 0.19 14.66
N LEU A 251 -1.93 0.17 13.54
CA LEU A 251 -0.49 -0.08 13.54
C LEU A 251 0.27 1.07 14.21
N THR A 252 -0.10 2.33 13.94
CA THR A 252 0.48 3.50 14.60
C THR A 252 0.29 3.42 16.10
N LYS A 253 -0.94 3.12 16.55
CA LYS A 253 -1.22 2.96 17.99
C LYS A 253 -0.40 1.81 18.61
N LEU A 254 -0.23 0.71 17.88
CA LEU A 254 0.57 -0.43 18.33
C LEU A 254 2.05 -0.05 18.46
N PHE A 255 2.65 0.57 17.44
CA PHE A 255 4.06 0.97 17.46
C PHE A 255 4.38 2.12 18.42
N LEU A 256 3.40 2.92 18.81
CA LEU A 256 3.58 3.94 19.86
C LEU A 256 3.48 3.37 21.28
N ALA A 257 2.93 2.16 21.44
CA ALA A 257 2.79 1.50 22.73
C ALA A 257 4.03 0.69 23.14
N PHE A 258 4.90 0.41 22.18
CA PHE A 258 6.18 -0.31 22.35
C PHE A 258 7.35 0.58 21.95
#